data_c34aae312fde0346a25b713454fc6430
#
_entry.id   c34aae312fde0346a25b713454fc6430
#
_cell.length_a   1.000
_cell.length_b   1.000
_cell.length_c   1.000
_cell.angle_alpha   90.00
_cell.angle_beta   90.00
_cell.angle_gamma   90.00
#
_symmetry.space_group_name_H-M   'P 1'
#
loop_
_entity.id
_entity.type
_entity.pdbx_description
1 polymer ?
#
loop_
_entity_poly.entity_id
_entity_poly.type
_entity_poly.pdbx_seq_one_letter_code
_entity_poly.pdbx_strand_id
1 'polypeptide(L)'
;EALSGTISPKDAIQKLPEFDILSASPKLSKADDEFSKPTDVLKLKKVLNSVDDDYDFIFIDTNPGRNRLLNMAYIASDYLIIPTDVDDGSVDGIRSVFADLEEYKEAEWSNAEVLGVIFTRVENTGMHRYQEEQIQEILNEKAPDAFLMKVRKGIAATECKSEGTSMQVGKPTSNPASDYRKIANKILDLLTKE
;
A
#
# COMPACT_ATOMS: atom_id res chain seq x y z
N GLU A 1 3.62 -20.36 2.58
CA GLU A 1 4.19 -21.49 1.81
C GLU A 1 5.04 -20.98 0.63
N ALA A 2 4.60 -20.02 -0.17
CA ALA A 2 5.46 -19.39 -1.20
C ALA A 2 6.68 -18.70 -0.59
N LEU A 3 6.53 -17.94 0.52
CA LEU A 3 7.65 -17.30 1.23
C LEU A 3 8.64 -18.31 1.83
N SER A 4 8.18 -19.48 2.26
CA SER A 4 9.06 -20.55 2.77
C SER A 4 9.66 -21.42 1.67
N GLY A 5 9.23 -21.26 0.42
CA GLY A 5 9.70 -22.01 -0.74
C GLY A 5 9.14 -23.44 -0.83
N THR A 6 8.09 -23.76 -0.10
CA THR A 6 7.45 -25.08 -0.12
C THR A 6 6.49 -25.26 -1.30
N ILE A 7 6.00 -24.15 -1.86
CA ILE A 7 5.15 -24.13 -3.07
C ILE A 7 5.70 -23.06 -4.01
N SER A 8 5.65 -23.32 -5.33
CA SER A 8 5.97 -22.31 -6.33
C SER A 8 5.01 -21.10 -6.19
N PRO A 9 5.50 -19.85 -6.32
CA PRO A 9 4.61 -18.69 -6.33
C PRO A 9 3.49 -18.81 -7.36
N LYS A 10 3.76 -19.30 -8.55
CA LYS A 10 2.76 -19.50 -9.62
C LYS A 10 1.66 -20.48 -9.21
N ASP A 11 2.00 -21.54 -8.46
CA ASP A 11 1.03 -22.53 -7.99
C ASP A 11 0.22 -22.03 -6.78
N ALA A 12 0.74 -21.02 -6.06
CA ALA A 12 0.06 -20.43 -4.90
C ALA A 12 -0.92 -19.30 -5.30
N ILE A 13 -0.82 -18.79 -6.53
CA ILE A 13 -1.68 -17.73 -7.04
C ILE A 13 -3.05 -18.30 -7.41
N GLN A 14 -4.10 -17.66 -6.89
CA GLN A 14 -5.49 -17.97 -7.19
C GLN A 14 -5.98 -17.01 -8.29
N LYS A 15 -6.49 -17.58 -9.38
CA LYS A 15 -7.07 -16.82 -10.49
C LYS A 15 -8.50 -16.42 -10.17
N LEU A 16 -8.80 -15.12 -10.17
CA LEU A 16 -10.13 -14.57 -10.03
C LEU A 16 -10.54 -13.85 -11.33
N PRO A 17 -11.84 -13.56 -11.54
CA PRO A 17 -12.32 -12.97 -12.80
C PRO A 17 -11.71 -11.59 -13.14
N GLU A 18 -11.41 -10.79 -12.13
CA GLU A 18 -10.95 -9.39 -12.29
C GLU A 18 -9.46 -9.19 -11.95
N PHE A 19 -8.90 -10.05 -11.11
CA PHE A 19 -7.49 -10.00 -10.67
C PHE A 19 -7.07 -11.35 -10.09
N ASP A 20 -5.78 -11.55 -9.99
CA ASP A 20 -5.21 -12.71 -9.32
C ASP A 20 -4.84 -12.39 -7.88
N ILE A 21 -4.83 -13.37 -6.99
CA ILE A 21 -4.50 -13.16 -5.58
C ILE A 21 -3.50 -14.18 -5.06
N LEU A 22 -2.45 -13.70 -4.41
CA LEU A 22 -1.56 -14.49 -3.57
C LEU A 22 -1.98 -14.26 -2.10
N SER A 23 -2.82 -15.14 -1.59
CA SER A 23 -3.43 -14.97 -0.27
C SER A 23 -2.45 -15.18 0.87
N ALA A 24 -2.53 -14.32 1.87
CA ALA A 24 -1.92 -14.55 3.17
C ALA A 24 -2.60 -15.73 3.89
N SER A 25 -1.87 -16.41 4.76
CA SER A 25 -2.42 -17.46 5.61
C SER A 25 -2.25 -17.11 7.10
N PRO A 26 -3.05 -17.68 8.01
CA PRO A 26 -2.89 -17.49 9.45
C PRO A 26 -1.49 -17.85 9.98
N LYS A 27 -0.74 -18.68 9.26
CA LYS A 27 0.64 -19.05 9.61
C LYS A 27 1.57 -17.82 9.61
N LEU A 28 1.28 -16.78 8.81
CA LEU A 28 2.06 -15.54 8.79
C LEU A 28 2.01 -14.74 10.10
N SER A 29 1.12 -15.08 11.04
CA SER A 29 1.15 -14.48 12.39
C SER A 29 2.44 -14.80 13.16
N LYS A 30 3.20 -15.80 12.74
CA LYS A 30 4.51 -16.19 13.29
C LYS A 30 5.68 -15.80 12.40
N ALA A 31 5.47 -14.87 11.47
CA ALA A 31 6.49 -14.50 10.48
C ALA A 31 7.77 -13.93 11.14
N ASP A 32 7.66 -13.20 12.25
CA ASP A 32 8.82 -12.64 12.94
C ASP A 32 9.73 -13.73 13.53
N ASP A 33 9.15 -14.85 13.97
CA ASP A 33 9.90 -16.00 14.45
C ASP A 33 10.44 -16.86 13.28
N GLU A 34 9.60 -17.11 12.29
CA GLU A 34 9.93 -18.00 11.14
C GLU A 34 10.99 -17.38 10.23
N PHE A 35 10.91 -16.07 9.99
CA PHE A 35 11.82 -15.33 9.12
C PHE A 35 12.80 -14.46 9.91
N SER A 36 13.48 -15.04 10.92
CA SER A 36 14.33 -14.30 11.87
C SER A 36 15.69 -13.88 11.32
N LYS A 37 16.17 -14.48 10.21
CA LYS A 37 17.48 -14.14 9.64
C LYS A 37 17.43 -12.77 8.94
N PRO A 38 18.53 -11.98 8.98
CA PRO A 38 18.58 -10.68 8.28
C PRO A 38 18.21 -10.76 6.80
N THR A 39 18.67 -11.80 6.10
CA THR A 39 18.41 -12.00 4.66
C THR A 39 16.97 -12.41 4.34
N ASP A 40 16.17 -12.81 5.32
CA ASP A 40 14.79 -13.23 5.08
C ASP A 40 13.89 -12.05 4.64
N VAL A 41 14.28 -10.81 4.91
CA VAL A 41 13.57 -9.61 4.43
C VAL A 41 13.49 -9.53 2.90
N LEU A 42 14.39 -10.22 2.19
CA LEU A 42 14.41 -10.28 0.72
C LEU A 42 13.50 -11.38 0.12
N LYS A 43 12.85 -12.20 0.95
CA LYS A 43 12.08 -13.36 0.46
C LYS A 43 10.87 -12.95 -0.36
N LEU A 44 10.12 -11.93 0.07
CA LEU A 44 8.96 -11.45 -0.68
C LEU A 44 9.39 -10.90 -2.06
N LYS A 45 10.44 -10.10 -2.11
CA LYS A 45 11.01 -9.61 -3.37
C LYS A 45 11.36 -10.73 -4.34
N LYS A 46 11.96 -11.82 -3.84
CA LYS A 46 12.29 -13.01 -4.67
C LYS A 46 11.04 -13.72 -5.17
N VAL A 47 10.01 -13.83 -4.33
CA VAL A 47 8.71 -14.42 -4.71
C VAL A 47 8.06 -13.59 -5.82
N LEU A 48 7.98 -12.27 -5.67
CA LEU A 48 7.34 -11.38 -6.64
C LEU A 48 8.12 -11.33 -7.96
N ASN A 49 9.44 -11.21 -7.93
CA ASN A 49 10.27 -11.22 -9.15
C ASN A 49 10.10 -12.49 -9.99
N SER A 50 9.66 -13.62 -9.39
CA SER A 50 9.43 -14.86 -10.14
C SER A 50 8.13 -14.87 -10.94
N VAL A 51 7.28 -13.87 -10.76
CA VAL A 51 5.97 -13.71 -11.41
C VAL A 51 5.76 -12.32 -12.02
N ASP A 52 6.75 -11.44 -11.91
CA ASP A 52 6.67 -10.04 -12.30
C ASP A 52 6.28 -9.86 -13.78
N ASP A 53 6.89 -10.63 -14.67
CA ASP A 53 6.61 -10.61 -16.11
C ASP A 53 5.14 -10.98 -16.47
N ASP A 54 4.41 -11.56 -15.55
CA ASP A 54 3.03 -12.02 -15.77
C ASP A 54 1.99 -10.92 -15.43
N TYR A 55 2.40 -9.75 -14.85
CA TYR A 55 1.49 -8.71 -14.32
C TYR A 55 1.95 -7.29 -14.65
N ASP A 56 1.01 -6.41 -15.00
CA ASP A 56 1.27 -4.97 -15.15
C ASP A 56 1.44 -4.28 -13.79
N PHE A 57 0.71 -4.74 -12.77
CA PHE A 57 0.75 -4.20 -11.40
C PHE A 57 0.62 -5.32 -10.37
N ILE A 58 1.42 -5.22 -9.31
CA ILE A 58 1.33 -6.06 -8.10
C ILE A 58 1.06 -5.16 -6.89
N PHE A 59 -0.10 -5.30 -6.26
CA PHE A 59 -0.44 -4.58 -5.04
C PHE A 59 -0.18 -5.44 -3.82
N ILE A 60 0.60 -4.91 -2.86
CA ILE A 60 0.89 -5.57 -1.59
C ILE A 60 0.05 -4.89 -0.51
N ASP A 61 -1.02 -5.57 -0.05
CA ASP A 61 -1.81 -5.10 1.09
C ASP A 61 -1.12 -5.50 2.40
N THR A 62 -0.88 -4.53 3.27
CA THR A 62 -0.15 -4.70 4.52
C THR A 62 -1.02 -4.39 5.73
N ASN A 63 -0.77 -5.10 6.83
CA ASN A 63 -1.35 -4.70 8.12
C ASN A 63 -0.58 -3.50 8.71
N PRO A 64 -1.21 -2.70 9.60
CA PRO A 64 -0.60 -1.49 10.15
C PRO A 64 0.50 -1.76 11.20
N GLY A 65 0.79 -3.01 11.52
CA GLY A 65 1.78 -3.37 12.55
C GLY A 65 3.21 -3.32 12.03
N ARG A 66 4.12 -2.73 12.80
CA ARG A 66 5.57 -2.82 12.54
C ARG A 66 6.04 -4.25 12.80
N ASN A 67 6.27 -4.98 11.73
CA ASN A 67 6.70 -6.37 11.77
C ASN A 67 7.56 -6.69 10.54
N ARG A 68 8.13 -7.87 10.52
CA ARG A 68 9.00 -8.31 9.42
C ARG A 68 8.30 -8.37 8.05
N LEU A 69 7.01 -8.66 8.03
CA LEU A 69 6.24 -8.68 6.78
C LEU A 69 6.11 -7.29 6.17
N LEU A 70 5.93 -6.26 7.00
CA LEU A 70 5.92 -4.87 6.53
C LEU A 70 7.27 -4.48 5.93
N ASN A 71 8.39 -4.88 6.59
CA ASN A 71 9.73 -4.64 6.05
C ASN A 71 9.93 -5.35 4.71
N MET A 72 9.47 -6.62 4.60
CA MET A 72 9.51 -7.36 3.33
C MET A 72 8.70 -6.66 2.24
N ALA A 73 7.53 -6.10 2.57
CA ALA A 73 6.70 -5.36 1.62
C ALA A 73 7.41 -4.09 1.12
N TYR A 74 7.99 -3.29 2.01
CA TYR A 74 8.75 -2.09 1.63
C TYR A 74 9.93 -2.42 0.72
N ILE A 75 10.67 -3.48 1.04
CA ILE A 75 11.85 -3.91 0.27
C ILE A 75 11.46 -4.51 -1.08
N ALA A 76 10.27 -5.11 -1.18
CA ALA A 76 9.79 -5.73 -2.40
C ALA A 76 9.08 -4.76 -3.35
N SER A 77 8.70 -3.58 -2.87
CA SER A 77 7.93 -2.59 -3.65
C SER A 77 8.86 -1.65 -4.42
N ASP A 78 8.37 -1.14 -5.56
CA ASP A 78 8.97 -0.01 -6.28
C ASP A 78 8.39 1.31 -5.75
N TYR A 79 7.10 1.30 -5.42
CA TYR A 79 6.38 2.47 -4.93
C TYR A 79 5.54 2.15 -3.70
N LEU A 80 5.42 3.14 -2.81
CA LEU A 80 4.53 3.10 -1.65
C LEU A 80 3.40 4.13 -1.81
N ILE A 81 2.19 3.68 -1.53
CA ILE A 81 1.03 4.56 -1.33
C ILE A 81 0.65 4.47 0.14
N ILE A 82 0.60 5.60 0.82
CA ILE A 82 0.34 5.67 2.26
C ILE A 82 -1.10 6.10 2.50
N PRO A 83 -2.02 5.17 2.81
CA PRO A 83 -3.34 5.57 3.26
C PRO A 83 -3.25 6.07 4.71
N THR A 84 -3.86 7.22 4.97
CA THR A 84 -3.88 7.83 6.30
C THR A 84 -5.26 8.42 6.60
N ASP A 85 -5.52 8.73 7.85
CA ASP A 85 -6.77 9.31 8.34
C ASP A 85 -6.46 10.43 9.34
N VAL A 86 -7.49 11.11 9.84
CA VAL A 86 -7.36 12.10 10.89
C VAL A 86 -7.25 11.39 12.23
N ASP A 87 -6.05 11.14 12.68
CA ASP A 87 -5.75 10.73 14.05
C ASP A 87 -4.42 11.35 14.53
N ASP A 88 -4.16 11.26 15.83
CA ASP A 88 -3.00 11.89 16.45
C ASP A 88 -1.65 11.25 16.02
N GLY A 89 -1.68 10.05 15.44
CA GLY A 89 -0.49 9.30 14.98
C GLY A 89 -0.19 9.39 13.48
N SER A 90 -1.10 9.96 12.69
CA SER A 90 -1.03 9.93 11.24
C SER A 90 0.23 10.59 10.68
N VAL A 91 0.57 11.77 11.15
CA VAL A 91 1.75 12.54 10.71
C VAL A 91 3.05 11.83 11.09
N ASP A 92 3.15 11.33 12.32
CA ASP A 92 4.31 10.58 12.81
C ASP A 92 4.45 9.24 12.10
N GLY A 93 3.34 8.59 11.76
CA GLY A 93 3.31 7.39 10.93
C GLY A 93 3.96 7.62 9.56
N ILE A 94 3.61 8.71 8.87
CA ILE A 94 4.20 9.08 7.59
C ILE A 94 5.71 9.36 7.73
N ARG A 95 6.13 10.11 8.75
CA ARG A 95 7.56 10.34 9.02
C ARG A 95 8.33 9.04 9.24
N SER A 96 7.72 8.09 9.96
CA SER A 96 8.30 6.77 10.19
C SER A 96 8.48 5.96 8.91
N VAL A 97 7.54 6.04 7.96
CA VAL A 97 7.69 5.39 6.64
C VAL A 97 8.92 5.93 5.92
N PHE A 98 9.10 7.26 5.86
CA PHE A 98 10.27 7.86 5.23
C PHE A 98 11.58 7.43 5.90
N ALA A 99 11.63 7.37 7.23
CA ALA A 99 12.81 6.90 7.95
C ALA A 99 13.15 5.43 7.63
N ASP A 100 12.15 4.56 7.59
CA ASP A 100 12.34 3.16 7.22
C ASP A 100 12.86 3.03 5.76
N LEU A 101 12.33 3.81 4.82
CA LEU A 101 12.80 3.81 3.42
C LEU A 101 14.23 4.32 3.27
N GLU A 102 14.61 5.37 4.01
CA GLU A 102 15.98 5.88 4.04
C GLU A 102 16.95 4.79 4.54
N GLU A 103 16.60 4.07 5.63
CA GLU A 103 17.39 2.96 6.17
C GLU A 103 17.58 1.84 5.12
N TYR A 104 16.50 1.45 4.42
CA TYR A 104 16.60 0.38 3.41
C TYR A 104 17.36 0.81 2.16
N LYS A 105 17.32 2.08 1.80
CA LYS A 105 18.09 2.64 0.71
C LYS A 105 19.59 2.68 1.03
N GLU A 106 19.96 3.11 2.25
CA GLU A 106 21.33 3.09 2.74
C GLU A 106 21.91 1.67 2.81
N ALA A 107 21.08 0.69 3.16
CA ALA A 107 21.45 -0.73 3.19
C ALA A 107 21.47 -1.38 1.80
N GLU A 108 21.14 -0.66 0.73
CA GLU A 108 21.02 -1.16 -0.66
C GLU A 108 19.99 -2.31 -0.81
N TRP A 109 18.99 -2.38 0.07
CA TRP A 109 17.95 -3.41 0.02
C TRP A 109 16.76 -3.01 -0.85
N SER A 110 16.46 -1.72 -0.93
CA SER A 110 15.34 -1.18 -1.70
C SER A 110 15.64 0.21 -2.23
N ASN A 111 15.02 0.53 -3.38
CA ASN A 111 14.94 1.87 -3.92
C ASN A 111 13.48 2.36 -3.97
N ALA A 112 12.59 1.77 -3.18
CA ALA A 112 11.19 2.15 -3.16
C ALA A 112 10.99 3.63 -2.84
N GLU A 113 10.06 4.25 -3.52
CA GLU A 113 9.72 5.67 -3.38
C GLU A 113 8.27 5.84 -2.93
N VAL A 114 7.98 6.94 -2.24
CA VAL A 114 6.59 7.28 -1.90
C VAL A 114 5.95 7.91 -3.13
N LEU A 115 5.02 7.17 -3.77
CA LEU A 115 4.24 7.64 -4.91
C LEU A 115 3.19 8.66 -4.48
N GLY A 116 2.61 8.49 -3.29
CA GLY A 116 1.63 9.42 -2.77
C GLY A 116 1.03 9.04 -1.43
N VAL A 117 0.29 9.99 -0.88
CA VAL A 117 -0.52 9.83 0.33
C VAL A 117 -1.99 9.94 -0.03
N ILE A 118 -2.80 9.02 0.46
CA ILE A 118 -4.26 9.04 0.34
C ILE A 118 -4.86 9.38 1.69
N PHE A 119 -5.36 10.60 1.83
CA PHE A 119 -6.01 11.08 3.03
C PHE A 119 -7.48 10.64 3.01
N THR A 120 -7.82 9.64 3.82
CA THR A 120 -9.12 8.97 3.79
C THR A 120 -10.11 9.56 4.79
N ARG A 121 -11.40 9.27 4.61
CA ARG A 121 -12.52 9.70 5.47
C ARG A 121 -12.59 11.20 5.73
N VAL A 122 -12.16 11.99 4.75
CA VAL A 122 -12.05 13.45 4.90
C VAL A 122 -13.42 14.11 5.09
N GLU A 123 -13.50 14.98 6.10
CA GLU A 123 -14.61 15.89 6.37
C GLU A 123 -14.12 17.35 6.34
N ASN A 124 -14.99 18.30 6.10
CA ASN A 124 -14.60 19.71 6.03
C ASN A 124 -14.48 20.32 7.44
N THR A 125 -13.43 19.97 8.18
CA THR A 125 -13.14 20.49 9.51
C THR A 125 -11.78 21.20 9.57
N GLY A 126 -11.57 22.02 10.61
CA GLY A 126 -10.27 22.67 10.83
C GLY A 126 -9.13 21.66 11.06
N MET A 127 -9.42 20.56 11.78
CA MET A 127 -8.42 19.52 12.05
C MET A 127 -7.95 18.83 10.76
N HIS A 128 -8.87 18.46 9.85
CA HIS A 128 -8.51 17.87 8.56
C HIS A 128 -7.60 18.78 7.74
N ARG A 129 -7.91 20.11 7.71
CA ARG A 129 -7.05 21.07 6.98
C ARG A 129 -5.68 21.19 7.60
N TYR A 130 -5.59 21.27 8.93
CA TYR A 130 -4.32 21.33 9.62
C TYR A 130 -3.44 20.11 9.35
N GLN A 131 -3.99 18.91 9.45
CA GLN A 131 -3.22 17.69 9.17
C GLN A 131 -2.84 17.55 7.69
N GLU A 132 -3.72 17.98 6.77
CA GLU A 132 -3.39 18.04 5.35
C GLU A 132 -2.18 18.93 5.08
N GLU A 133 -2.13 20.12 5.70
CA GLU A 133 -0.99 21.05 5.60
C GLU A 133 0.29 20.39 6.13
N GLN A 134 0.25 19.73 7.28
CA GLN A 134 1.40 19.03 7.85
C GLN A 134 1.90 17.89 6.93
N ILE A 135 0.99 17.11 6.36
CA ILE A 135 1.35 16.04 5.41
C ILE A 135 1.98 16.65 4.14
N GLN A 136 1.41 17.74 3.62
CA GLN A 136 1.95 18.40 2.44
C GLN A 136 3.35 18.98 2.70
N GLU A 137 3.62 19.51 3.89
CA GLU A 137 4.97 19.98 4.27
C GLU A 137 5.98 18.84 4.26
N ILE A 138 5.62 17.67 4.82
CA ILE A 138 6.49 16.48 4.79
C ILE A 138 6.75 16.02 3.35
N LEU A 139 5.72 15.97 2.51
CA LEU A 139 5.89 15.57 1.11
C LEU A 139 6.77 16.56 0.35
N ASN A 140 6.58 17.87 0.53
CA ASN A 140 7.42 18.88 -0.11
C ASN A 140 8.91 18.74 0.26
N GLU A 141 9.20 18.29 1.49
CA GLU A 141 10.56 18.06 1.97
C GLU A 141 11.15 16.72 1.49
N LYS A 142 10.38 15.63 1.59
CA LYS A 142 10.89 14.26 1.46
C LYS A 142 10.58 13.59 0.12
N ALA A 143 9.48 13.98 -0.53
CA ALA A 143 9.01 13.40 -1.78
C ALA A 143 8.18 14.43 -2.58
N PRO A 144 8.83 15.47 -3.16
CA PRO A 144 8.13 16.59 -3.80
C PRO A 144 7.26 16.18 -5.00
N ASP A 145 7.55 15.05 -5.64
CA ASP A 145 6.79 14.52 -6.77
C ASP A 145 5.60 13.63 -6.33
N ALA A 146 5.51 13.29 -5.03
CA ALA A 146 4.44 12.46 -4.51
C ALA A 146 3.10 13.22 -4.48
N PHE A 147 2.02 12.53 -4.84
CA PHE A 147 0.69 13.15 -4.75
C PHE A 147 0.13 13.12 -3.32
N LEU A 148 -0.68 14.12 -2.98
CA LEU A 148 -1.59 14.08 -1.85
C LEU A 148 -3.03 14.15 -2.38
N MET A 149 -3.80 13.09 -2.22
CA MET A 149 -5.19 13.02 -2.68
C MET A 149 -6.13 12.62 -1.54
N LYS A 150 -7.38 13.07 -1.64
CA LYS A 150 -8.39 12.91 -0.58
C LYS A 150 -9.50 11.97 -1.02
N VAL A 151 -9.96 11.15 -0.08
CA VAL A 151 -11.19 10.37 -0.20
C VAL A 151 -12.17 10.87 0.85
N ARG A 152 -13.27 11.41 0.40
CA ARG A 152 -14.33 11.92 1.27
C ARG A 152 -14.99 10.81 2.07
N LYS A 153 -15.37 11.11 3.30
CA LYS A 153 -16.16 10.22 4.13
C LYS A 153 -17.49 9.87 3.46
N GLY A 154 -17.87 8.60 3.54
CA GLY A 154 -19.15 8.10 3.02
C GLY A 154 -19.40 6.67 3.42
N ILE A 155 -20.67 6.27 3.45
CA ILE A 155 -21.09 4.91 3.86
C ILE A 155 -20.91 3.86 2.76
N ALA A 156 -20.68 4.30 1.52
CA ALA A 156 -20.61 3.40 0.36
C ALA A 156 -19.60 2.26 0.52
N ALA A 157 -18.43 2.52 1.13
CA ALA A 157 -17.43 1.49 1.38
C ALA A 157 -17.94 0.40 2.33
N THR A 158 -18.64 0.80 3.40
CA THR A 158 -19.20 -0.14 4.39
C THR A 158 -20.34 -0.95 3.81
N GLU A 159 -21.24 -0.32 3.04
CA GLU A 159 -22.35 -0.99 2.36
C GLU A 159 -21.82 -2.02 1.34
N CYS A 160 -20.95 -1.61 0.44
CA CYS A 160 -20.37 -2.50 -0.58
C CYS A 160 -19.57 -3.66 0.04
N LYS A 161 -18.83 -3.41 1.14
CA LYS A 161 -18.15 -4.49 1.87
C LYS A 161 -19.14 -5.51 2.41
N SER A 162 -20.28 -5.08 2.95
CA SER A 162 -21.33 -6.00 3.45
C SER A 162 -21.99 -6.80 2.33
N GLU A 163 -22.07 -6.23 1.13
CA GLU A 163 -22.64 -6.83 -0.07
C GLU A 163 -21.62 -7.69 -0.85
N GLY A 164 -20.35 -7.71 -0.44
CA GLY A 164 -19.28 -8.43 -1.14
C GLY A 164 -18.97 -7.89 -2.55
N THR A 165 -19.18 -6.59 -2.76
CA THR A 165 -18.96 -5.93 -4.06
C THR A 165 -18.00 -4.74 -3.94
N SER A 166 -17.40 -4.31 -5.05
CA SER A 166 -16.59 -3.10 -5.08
C SER A 166 -17.47 -1.84 -5.14
N MET A 167 -16.96 -0.71 -4.63
CA MET A 167 -17.67 0.56 -4.75
C MET A 167 -17.85 1.02 -6.21
N GLN A 168 -16.96 0.61 -7.11
CA GLN A 168 -17.04 0.96 -8.52
C GLN A 168 -18.23 0.26 -9.21
N VAL A 169 -18.63 -0.91 -8.70
CA VAL A 169 -19.77 -1.68 -9.20
C VAL A 169 -21.03 -1.35 -8.39
N GLY A 170 -20.98 -1.46 -7.06
CA GLY A 170 -22.17 -1.31 -6.20
C GLY A 170 -22.65 0.13 -6.03
N LYS A 171 -21.73 1.10 -5.93
CA LYS A 171 -22.04 2.54 -5.67
C LYS A 171 -21.19 3.48 -6.53
N PRO A 172 -21.20 3.35 -7.87
CA PRO A 172 -20.27 4.05 -8.77
C PRO A 172 -20.38 5.58 -8.73
N THR A 173 -21.52 6.12 -8.33
CA THR A 173 -21.79 7.56 -8.24
C THR A 173 -21.51 8.15 -6.86
N SER A 174 -21.14 7.33 -5.88
CA SER A 174 -20.79 7.81 -4.55
C SER A 174 -19.51 8.67 -4.56
N ASN A 175 -19.41 9.59 -3.60
CA ASN A 175 -18.22 10.43 -3.45
C ASN A 175 -16.94 9.59 -3.30
N PRO A 176 -16.87 8.59 -2.39
CA PRO A 176 -15.68 7.78 -2.27
C PRO A 176 -15.31 7.04 -3.57
N ALA A 177 -16.28 6.46 -4.29
CA ALA A 177 -16.01 5.76 -5.55
C ALA A 177 -15.44 6.72 -6.61
N SER A 178 -15.99 7.94 -6.71
CA SER A 178 -15.48 8.98 -7.60
C SER A 178 -14.06 9.41 -7.23
N ASP A 179 -13.77 9.56 -5.93
CA ASP A 179 -12.46 9.98 -5.44
C ASP A 179 -11.40 8.89 -5.69
N TYR A 180 -11.69 7.62 -5.40
CA TYR A 180 -10.79 6.50 -5.73
C TYR A 180 -10.53 6.35 -7.24
N ARG A 181 -11.53 6.63 -8.09
CA ARG A 181 -11.32 6.61 -9.56
C ARG A 181 -10.30 7.67 -10.00
N LYS A 182 -10.36 8.87 -9.41
CA LYS A 182 -9.38 9.93 -9.68
C LYS A 182 -7.97 9.52 -9.22
N ILE A 183 -7.88 8.86 -8.06
CA ILE A 183 -6.61 8.34 -7.54
C ILE A 183 -6.05 7.28 -8.47
N ALA A 184 -6.88 6.31 -8.91
CA ALA A 184 -6.45 5.29 -9.85
C ALA A 184 -5.92 5.90 -11.18
N ASN A 185 -6.63 6.88 -11.73
CA ASN A 185 -6.16 7.59 -12.93
C ASN A 185 -4.84 8.31 -12.68
N LYS A 186 -4.68 8.96 -11.50
CA LYS A 186 -3.41 9.64 -11.15
C LYS A 186 -2.25 8.65 -11.07
N ILE A 187 -2.46 7.47 -10.48
CA ILE A 187 -1.45 6.41 -10.40
C ILE A 187 -1.07 5.94 -11.80
N LEU A 188 -2.05 5.64 -12.64
CA LEU A 188 -1.81 5.24 -14.04
C LEU A 188 -1.03 6.32 -14.79
N ASP A 189 -1.45 7.58 -14.68
CA ASP A 189 -0.77 8.70 -15.31
C ASP A 189 0.70 8.86 -14.88
N LEU A 190 1.04 8.52 -13.65
CA LEU A 190 2.41 8.60 -13.16
C LEU A 190 3.26 7.42 -13.60
N LEU A 191 2.69 6.21 -13.63
CA LEU A 191 3.44 4.97 -13.89
C LEU A 191 3.45 4.55 -15.36
N THR A 192 2.58 5.13 -16.23
CA THR A 192 2.53 4.79 -17.66
C THR A 192 3.06 5.89 -18.59
N LYS A 193 3.61 6.97 -18.03
CA LYS A 193 4.25 8.05 -18.81
C LYS A 193 5.76 7.75 -18.99
N GLU A 194 6.08 6.64 -19.64
CA GLU A 194 7.37 6.42 -20.26
C GLU A 194 7.27 6.41 -21.78
#